data_5913afc8433f297fa37ec4a3e5d9851e
#
_entry.id   5913afc8433f297fa37ec4a3e5d9851e
#
_cell.length_a   1.000
_cell.length_b   1.000
_cell.length_c   1.000
_cell.angle_alpha   90.00
_cell.angle_beta   90.00
_cell.angle_gamma   90.00
#
_symmetry.space_group_name_H-M   'P 1'
#
loop_
_entity.id
_entity.type
_entity.pdbx_description
1 polymer ?
#
loop_
_entity_poly.entity_id
_entity_poly.type
_entity_poly.pdbx_seq_one_letter_code
_entity_poly.pdbx_strand_id
1 'polypeptide(L)'
;VVTAAELELGVLRANDAAIRSARLATLAGVLSEYSLLPIDEQTASCFARIADAELRSGRKLRRHDTWIAATALRHGVPVVTQDPDFTAFSSVAVIHV
;
A
#
# COMPACT_ATOMS: atom_id res chain seq x y z
N VAL A 1 3.79 -5.92 -2.67
CA VAL A 1 3.43 -7.12 -1.92
C VAL A 1 2.21 -6.89 -1.05
N VAL A 2 2.20 -5.85 -0.23
CA VAL A 2 1.05 -5.52 0.63
C VAL A 2 -0.21 -5.24 -0.20
N THR A 3 -0.09 -4.48 -1.28
CA THR A 3 -1.20 -4.16 -2.18
C THR A 3 -1.76 -5.43 -2.85
N ALA A 4 -0.88 -6.35 -3.29
CA ALA A 4 -1.31 -7.61 -3.89
C ALA A 4 -2.08 -8.46 -2.87
N ALA A 5 -1.62 -8.52 -1.62
CA ALA A 5 -2.31 -9.24 -0.55
C ALA A 5 -3.71 -8.68 -0.28
N GLU A 6 -3.87 -7.36 -0.30
CA GLU A 6 -5.17 -6.72 -0.11
C GLU A 6 -6.12 -7.01 -1.27
N LEU A 7 -5.63 -6.94 -2.50
CA LEU A 7 -6.44 -7.26 -3.67
C LEU A 7 -6.90 -8.73 -3.64
N GLU A 8 -6.02 -9.64 -3.27
CA GLU A 8 -6.34 -11.05 -3.13
C GLU A 8 -7.37 -11.29 -2.02
N LEU A 9 -7.21 -10.64 -0.88
CA LEU A 9 -8.19 -10.69 0.20
C LEU A 9 -9.56 -10.20 -0.27
N GLY A 10 -9.59 -9.12 -1.05
CA GLY A 10 -10.81 -8.60 -1.65
C GLY A 10 -11.52 -9.61 -2.55
N VAL A 11 -10.75 -10.39 -3.34
CA VAL A 11 -11.30 -11.48 -4.16
C VAL A 11 -11.92 -12.56 -3.27
N LEU A 12 -11.19 -13.00 -2.25
CA LEU A 12 -11.63 -14.07 -1.35
C LEU A 12 -12.89 -13.71 -0.54
N ARG A 13 -13.03 -12.44 -0.18
CA ARG A 13 -14.17 -11.96 0.62
C ARG A 13 -15.36 -11.48 -0.21
N ALA A 14 -15.29 -11.54 -1.52
CA ALA A 14 -16.41 -11.16 -2.37
C ALA A 14 -17.57 -12.16 -2.24
N ASN A 15 -18.77 -11.63 -1.98
CA ASN A 15 -19.98 -12.45 -1.79
C ASN A 15 -20.75 -12.71 -3.09
N ASP A 16 -20.41 -12.01 -4.14
CA ASP A 16 -21.06 -12.08 -5.45
C ASP A 16 -20.06 -12.56 -6.50
N ALA A 17 -20.48 -13.49 -7.35
CA ALA A 17 -19.60 -14.06 -8.38
C ALA A 17 -19.12 -13.02 -9.40
N ALA A 18 -19.97 -12.06 -9.77
CA ALA A 18 -19.59 -10.99 -10.69
C ALA A 18 -18.55 -10.06 -10.06
N ILE A 19 -18.72 -9.71 -8.78
CA ILE A 19 -17.75 -8.89 -8.04
C ILE A 19 -16.42 -9.63 -7.89
N ARG A 20 -16.48 -10.91 -7.54
CA ARG A 20 -15.29 -11.75 -7.42
C ARG A 20 -14.53 -11.83 -8.75
N SER A 21 -15.23 -12.04 -9.84
CA SER A 21 -14.63 -12.11 -11.18
C SER A 21 -13.97 -10.78 -11.56
N ALA A 22 -14.63 -9.65 -11.30
CA ALA A 22 -14.06 -8.31 -11.55
C ALA A 22 -12.83 -8.06 -10.72
N ARG A 23 -12.83 -8.41 -9.43
CA ARG A 23 -11.68 -8.24 -8.54
C ARG A 23 -10.52 -9.15 -8.92
N LEU A 24 -10.82 -10.38 -9.35
CA LEU A 24 -9.80 -11.31 -9.83
C LEU A 24 -9.14 -10.79 -11.10
N ALA A 25 -9.91 -10.22 -12.03
CA ALA A 25 -9.37 -9.61 -13.25
C ALA A 25 -8.46 -8.42 -12.93
N THR A 26 -8.83 -7.59 -11.95
CA THR A 26 -7.99 -6.48 -11.47
C THR A 26 -6.68 -6.99 -10.89
N LEU A 27 -6.73 -8.01 -10.03
CA LEU A 27 -5.53 -8.63 -9.45
C LEU A 27 -4.62 -9.19 -10.53
N ALA A 28 -5.16 -9.94 -11.48
CA ALA A 28 -4.40 -10.51 -12.60
C ALA A 28 -3.74 -9.43 -13.45
N GLY A 29 -4.45 -8.33 -13.73
CA GLY A 29 -3.91 -7.17 -14.44
C GLY A 29 -2.74 -6.53 -13.71
N VAL A 30 -2.87 -6.31 -12.41
CA VAL A 30 -1.80 -5.75 -11.58
C VAL A 30 -0.57 -6.67 -11.58
N LEU A 31 -0.77 -7.97 -11.39
CA LEU A 31 0.33 -8.94 -11.35
C LEU A 31 1.05 -9.09 -12.70
N SER A 32 0.34 -8.90 -13.84
CA SER A 32 0.92 -9.04 -15.18
C SER A 32 1.60 -7.76 -15.67
N GLU A 33 1.10 -6.59 -15.31
CA GLU A 33 1.58 -5.31 -15.83
C GLU A 33 2.62 -4.61 -14.97
N TYR A 34 2.62 -4.88 -13.65
CA TYR A 34 3.48 -4.20 -12.70
C TYR A 34 4.36 -5.16 -11.93
N SER A 35 5.62 -4.78 -11.77
CA SER A 35 6.52 -5.48 -10.85
C SER A 35 6.12 -5.15 -9.42
N LEU A 36 5.94 -6.17 -8.60
CA LEU A 36 5.64 -5.98 -7.17
C LEU A 36 6.94 -5.63 -6.43
N LEU A 37 6.88 -4.58 -5.61
CA LEU A 37 8.01 -4.18 -4.79
C LEU A 37 8.08 -5.06 -3.54
N PRO A 38 9.22 -5.72 -3.28
CA PRO A 38 9.34 -6.61 -2.12
C PRO A 38 9.45 -5.83 -0.81
N ILE A 39 9.06 -6.49 0.28
CA ILE A 39 9.33 -6.02 1.64
C ILE A 39 10.60 -6.72 2.11
N ASP A 40 11.65 -5.95 2.38
CA ASP A 40 12.94 -6.43 2.84
C ASP A 40 13.34 -5.74 4.16
N GLU A 41 14.55 -5.99 4.64
CA GLU A 41 15.06 -5.36 5.88
C GLU A 41 15.10 -3.84 5.77
N GLN A 42 15.40 -3.31 4.61
CA GLN A 42 15.45 -1.87 4.39
C GLN A 42 14.04 -1.27 4.39
N THR A 43 13.06 -1.99 3.87
CA THR A 43 11.64 -1.60 3.97
C THR A 43 11.21 -1.55 5.42
N ALA A 44 11.60 -2.55 6.22
CA ALA A 44 11.30 -2.59 7.66
C ALA A 44 11.93 -1.39 8.39
N SER A 45 13.15 -1.01 8.05
CA SER A 45 13.81 0.18 8.60
C SER A 45 13.07 1.45 8.23
N CYS A 46 12.63 1.60 6.98
CA CYS A 46 11.80 2.72 6.55
C CYS A 46 10.48 2.78 7.33
N PHE A 47 9.82 1.63 7.51
CA PHE A 47 8.61 1.54 8.31
C PHE A 47 8.83 2.07 9.73
N ALA A 48 9.90 1.62 10.39
CA ALA A 48 10.20 2.02 11.76
C ALA A 48 10.41 3.53 11.86
N ARG A 49 11.11 4.14 10.92
CA ARG A 49 11.36 5.59 10.88
C ARG A 49 10.10 6.39 10.66
N ILE A 50 9.25 5.98 9.72
CA ILE A 50 7.98 6.65 9.45
C ILE A 50 7.05 6.49 10.64
N ALA A 51 6.95 5.30 11.22
CA ALA A 51 6.12 5.03 12.39
C ALA A 51 6.56 5.87 13.59
N ASP A 52 7.87 5.96 13.85
CA ASP A 52 8.41 6.77 14.93
C ASP A 52 8.06 8.25 14.75
N ALA A 53 8.23 8.79 13.53
CA ALA A 53 7.89 10.18 13.22
C ALA A 53 6.39 10.45 13.42
N GLU A 54 5.52 9.55 12.99
CA GLU A 54 4.07 9.69 13.17
C GLU A 54 3.68 9.67 14.66
N LEU A 55 4.24 8.75 15.43
CA LEU A 55 3.97 8.64 16.85
C LEU A 55 4.50 9.85 17.64
N ARG A 56 5.68 10.36 17.29
CA ARG A 56 6.24 11.57 17.91
C ARG A 56 5.42 12.81 17.61
N SER A 57 4.74 12.86 16.46
CA SER A 57 3.82 13.95 16.11
C SER A 57 2.49 13.88 16.87
N GLY A 58 2.28 12.85 17.68
CA GLY A 58 1.02 12.62 18.39
C GLY A 58 -0.07 12.01 17.52
N ARG A 59 0.27 11.55 16.32
CA ARG A 59 -0.69 10.91 15.41
C ARG A 59 -0.86 9.44 15.76
N LYS A 60 -2.05 8.91 15.43
CA LYS A 60 -2.32 7.49 15.55
C LYS A 60 -1.57 6.73 14.47
N LEU A 61 -0.94 5.61 14.83
CA LEU A 61 -0.24 4.76 13.86
C LEU A 61 -1.24 4.07 12.92
N ARG A 62 -1.09 4.32 11.63
CA ARG A 62 -1.85 3.68 10.55
C ARG A 62 -0.95 2.64 9.89
N ARG A 63 -0.95 1.43 10.43
CA ARG A 63 0.04 0.40 10.05
C ARG A 63 0.06 0.09 8.57
N HIS A 64 -1.11 -0.03 7.99
CA HIS A 64 -1.28 -0.39 6.58
C HIS A 64 -0.71 0.68 5.66
N ASP A 65 -1.14 1.92 5.85
CA ASP A 65 -0.64 3.06 5.09
C ASP A 65 0.85 3.27 5.32
N THR A 66 1.32 2.99 6.53
CA THR A 66 2.75 3.10 6.87
C THR A 66 3.59 2.09 6.10
N TRP A 67 3.12 0.85 5.91
CA TRP A 67 3.81 -0.13 5.09
C TRP A 67 3.85 0.26 3.62
N ILE A 68 2.77 0.83 3.10
CA ILE A 68 2.72 1.35 1.73
C ILE A 68 3.72 2.50 1.57
N ALA A 69 3.72 3.45 2.49
CA ALA A 69 4.65 4.58 2.49
C ALA A 69 6.10 4.12 2.63
N ALA A 70 6.37 3.14 3.50
CA ALA A 70 7.70 2.58 3.70
C ALA A 70 8.25 1.91 2.44
N THR A 71 7.41 1.18 1.73
CA THR A 71 7.77 0.54 0.46
C THR A 71 8.10 1.59 -0.60
N ALA A 72 7.30 2.64 -0.71
CA ALA A 72 7.54 3.74 -1.63
C ALA A 72 8.84 4.48 -1.30
N LEU A 73 9.07 4.78 -0.03
CA LEU A 73 10.29 5.43 0.42
C LEU A 73 11.53 4.57 0.14
N ARG A 74 11.44 3.26 0.43
CA ARG A 74 12.53 2.31 0.22
C ARG A 74 12.99 2.28 -1.24
N HIS A 75 12.06 2.38 -2.16
CA HIS A 75 12.33 2.27 -3.60
C HIS A 75 12.39 3.62 -4.30
N GLY A 76 12.25 4.73 -3.58
CA GLY A 76 12.35 6.07 -4.14
C GLY A 76 11.25 6.42 -5.13
N VAL A 77 10.04 5.91 -4.91
CA VAL A 77 8.89 6.13 -5.80
C VAL A 77 7.74 6.79 -5.04
N PRO A 78 6.84 7.50 -5.73
CA PRO A 78 5.65 8.04 -5.07
C PRO A 78 4.60 6.97 -4.82
N VAL A 79 3.68 7.25 -3.89
CA VAL A 79 2.45 6.47 -3.70
C VAL A 79 1.40 7.03 -4.64
N VAL A 80 0.79 6.16 -5.46
CA VAL A 80 -0.35 6.51 -6.31
C VAL A 80 -1.59 5.85 -5.72
N THR A 81 -2.63 6.63 -5.45
CA THR A 81 -3.84 6.14 -4.80
C THR A 81 -5.10 6.79 -5.35
N GLN A 82 -6.21 6.04 -5.35
CA GLN A 82 -7.54 6.55 -5.61
C GLN A 82 -8.29 6.89 -4.32
N ASP A 83 -7.76 6.50 -3.17
CA ASP A 83 -8.36 6.74 -1.88
C ASP A 83 -8.20 8.22 -1.49
N PRO A 84 -9.31 9.00 -1.39
CA PRO A 84 -9.23 10.39 -0.99
C PRO A 84 -8.82 10.57 0.48
N ASP A 85 -8.98 9.53 1.30
CA ASP A 85 -8.65 9.56 2.71
C ASP A 85 -7.19 9.16 3.00
N PHE A 86 -6.45 8.73 1.97
CA PHE A 86 -5.03 8.42 2.15
C PHE A 86 -4.27 9.70 2.46
N THR A 87 -3.74 9.78 3.68
CA THR A 87 -3.00 10.93 4.16
C THR A 87 -1.52 10.78 3.85
N ALA A 88 -0.93 11.82 3.25
CA ALA A 88 0.48 11.84 2.92
C ALA A 88 1.37 11.78 4.17
N PHE A 89 2.47 11.06 4.07
CA PHE A 89 3.54 11.06 5.04
C PHE A 89 4.60 12.09 4.60
N SER A 90 5.27 12.73 5.55
CA SER A 90 6.17 13.85 5.27
C SER A 90 7.34 13.51 4.33
N SER A 91 7.77 12.25 4.33
CA SER A 91 8.92 11.77 3.53
C SER A 91 8.54 11.09 2.21
N VAL A 92 7.25 11.02 1.88
CA VAL A 92 6.77 10.29 0.71
C VAL A 92 5.80 11.16 -0.09
N ALA A 93 6.03 11.23 -1.40
CA ALA A 93 5.11 11.90 -2.32
C ALA A 93 3.87 11.03 -2.55
N VAL A 94 2.69 11.66 -2.56
CA VAL A 94 1.42 10.99 -2.84
C VAL A 94 0.77 11.64 -4.04
N ILE A 95 0.33 10.81 -4.99
CA ILE A 95 -0.39 11.24 -6.19
C ILE A 95 -1.80 10.65 -6.13
N HIS A 96 -2.80 11.51 -6.04
CA HIS A 96 -4.21 11.10 -6.11
C HIS A 96 -4.68 11.08 -7.56
N VAL A 97 -5.33 10.01 -7.95
CA VAL A 97 -5.84 9.83 -9.32
C VAL A 97 -7.36 9.70 -9.37
#